data_68fe899413b05e9c8b052be0653bd380
#
_entry.id   68fe899413b05e9c8b052be0653bd380
#
_cell.length_a   1.000
_cell.length_b   1.000
_cell.length_c   1.000
_cell.angle_alpha   90.00
_cell.angle_beta   90.00
_cell.angle_gamma   90.00
#
_symmetry.space_group_name_H-M   'P 1'
#
loop_
_entity.id
_entity.type
_entity.pdbx_description
1 polymer ?
#
loop_
_entity_poly.entity_id
_entity_poly.type
_entity_poly.pdbx_seq_one_letter_code
_entity_poly.pdbx_strand_id
1 'polypeptide(L)'
;MLELISRNRKVYTRDRLAFFMSFLSVIILILVYQVFLGQIQIDAIKEALNSDTASTDTIQMVNYWLISGLTTIISMTSTLGAFGVMVSDREKKLSEDFKVSPVSNFKVELAYAVFAILFGIIMTMFSCVFAIGIFNGFSALLDYSMTDYLSILGVTSLGTILSAAIILPILTFIRTSSAFTTLSTIVGTFIGFISGVYLSIGSVGGSLQQVMTWFPLTQVNALLKQILMKDAISKVFDHAPSTVITNYKESYGIILQNASREHLSSQSMFAYIFIIIVVLLGVDLMIKKIKK
;
A
#
# COMPACT_ATOMS: atom_id res chain seq x y z
N MET A 1 18.38 17.36 -12.01
CA MET A 1 17.32 16.49 -11.47
C MET A 1 17.74 15.79 -10.18
N LEU A 2 18.89 15.12 -10.14
CA LEU A 2 19.40 14.46 -8.93
C LEU A 2 19.59 15.43 -7.75
N GLU A 3 20.03 16.65 -8.00
CA GLU A 3 20.17 17.71 -6.99
C GLU A 3 18.82 18.09 -6.35
N LEU A 4 17.75 18.19 -7.17
CA LEU A 4 16.41 18.47 -6.68
C LEU A 4 15.87 17.33 -5.80
N ILE A 5 16.09 16.08 -6.21
CA ILE A 5 15.73 14.89 -5.38
C ILE A 5 16.52 14.91 -4.07
N SER A 6 17.83 15.16 -4.14
CA SER A 6 18.68 15.28 -2.94
C SER A 6 18.24 16.43 -2.03
N ARG A 7 17.85 17.57 -2.60
CA ARG A 7 17.28 18.70 -1.85
C ARG A 7 15.98 18.27 -1.15
N ASN A 8 15.05 17.62 -1.84
CA ASN A 8 13.78 17.19 -1.26
C ASN A 8 14.01 16.19 -0.11
N ARG A 9 14.95 15.25 -0.28
CA ARG A 9 15.40 14.36 0.80
C ARG A 9 15.93 15.16 1.99
N LYS A 10 16.83 16.11 1.77
CA LYS A 10 17.41 16.94 2.85
C LYS A 10 16.35 17.77 3.57
N VAL A 11 15.39 18.35 2.84
CA VAL A 11 14.28 19.10 3.43
C VAL A 11 13.43 18.21 4.33
N TYR A 12 13.07 17.01 3.85
CA TYR A 12 12.28 16.05 4.62
C TYR A 12 13.00 15.54 5.86
N THR A 13 14.27 15.15 5.72
CA THR A 13 15.07 14.60 6.85
C THR A 13 15.57 15.66 7.81
N ARG A 14 15.58 16.95 7.44
CA ARG A 14 15.94 18.06 8.32
C ARG A 14 14.91 18.27 9.42
N ASP A 15 13.65 18.01 9.15
CA ASP A 15 12.61 17.92 10.17
C ASP A 15 12.71 16.55 10.86
N ARG A 16 13.63 16.48 11.84
CA ARG A 16 13.93 15.24 12.56
C ARG A 16 12.71 14.66 13.25
N LEU A 17 11.82 15.53 13.76
CA LEU A 17 10.62 15.10 14.45
C LEU A 17 9.63 14.47 13.46
N ALA A 18 9.33 15.14 12.34
CA ALA A 18 8.44 14.61 11.31
C ALA A 18 8.98 13.30 10.71
N PHE A 19 10.30 13.23 10.47
CA PHE A 19 10.95 12.01 9.99
C PHE A 19 10.80 10.85 10.98
N PHE A 20 11.10 11.08 12.28
CA PHE A 20 10.94 10.07 13.31
C PHE A 20 9.48 9.64 13.48
N MET A 21 8.54 10.59 13.45
CA MET A 21 7.10 10.32 13.55
C MET A 21 6.58 9.46 12.37
N SER A 22 7.22 9.52 11.20
CA SER A 22 6.88 8.65 10.07
C SER A 22 7.15 7.18 10.37
N PHE A 23 8.26 6.86 11.02
CA PHE A 23 8.56 5.49 11.48
C PHE A 23 7.70 5.08 12.67
N LEU A 24 7.49 5.98 13.62
CA LEU A 24 6.67 5.72 14.80
C LEU A 24 5.23 5.41 14.42
N SER A 25 4.65 6.12 13.43
CA SER A 25 3.31 5.84 12.93
C SER A 25 3.18 4.44 12.35
N VAL A 26 4.22 3.95 11.63
CA VAL A 26 4.28 2.58 11.13
C VAL A 26 4.28 1.57 12.29
N ILE A 27 5.10 1.79 13.31
CA ILE A 27 5.20 0.91 14.48
C ILE A 27 3.86 0.87 15.22
N ILE A 28 3.26 2.02 15.48
CA ILE A 28 1.94 2.11 16.14
C ILE A 28 0.87 1.36 15.34
N LEU A 29 0.85 1.54 14.03
CA LEU A 29 -0.09 0.87 13.14
C LEU A 29 0.07 -0.66 13.23
N ILE A 30 1.30 -1.17 13.20
CA ILE A 30 1.62 -2.58 13.35
C ILE A 30 1.09 -3.12 14.69
N LEU A 31 1.36 -2.42 15.80
CA LEU A 31 0.91 -2.85 17.13
C LEU A 31 -0.63 -2.86 17.27
N VAL A 32 -1.29 -1.82 16.74
CA VAL A 32 -2.76 -1.75 16.74
C VAL A 32 -3.36 -2.91 15.94
N TYR A 33 -2.80 -3.23 14.79
CA TYR A 33 -3.26 -4.34 13.98
C TYR A 33 -3.10 -5.68 14.68
N GLN A 34 -1.95 -5.91 15.32
CA GLN A 34 -1.69 -7.17 16.04
C GLN A 34 -2.67 -7.36 17.17
N VAL A 35 -2.94 -6.31 17.95
CA VAL A 35 -3.79 -6.40 19.15
C VAL A 35 -5.27 -6.56 18.80
N PHE A 36 -5.76 -5.84 17.79
CA PHE A 36 -7.19 -5.79 17.48
C PHE A 36 -7.60 -6.73 16.34
N LEU A 37 -6.99 -6.56 15.15
CA LEU A 37 -7.42 -7.29 13.95
C LEU A 37 -6.91 -8.74 13.95
N GLY A 38 -5.76 -9.01 14.54
CA GLY A 38 -5.20 -10.35 14.62
C GLY A 38 -6.14 -11.31 15.33
N GLN A 39 -6.65 -10.93 16.52
CA GLN A 39 -7.55 -11.78 17.30
C GLN A 39 -8.88 -12.04 16.57
N ILE A 40 -9.48 -11.00 15.99
CA ILE A 40 -10.74 -11.14 15.23
C ILE A 40 -10.60 -12.15 14.09
N GLN A 41 -9.49 -12.12 13.36
CA GLN A 41 -9.26 -13.03 12.25
C GLN A 41 -8.95 -14.46 12.73
N ILE A 42 -8.19 -14.61 13.82
CA ILE A 42 -7.92 -15.92 14.42
C ILE A 42 -9.21 -16.57 14.87
N ASP A 43 -10.09 -15.83 15.54
CA ASP A 43 -11.35 -16.36 16.04
C ASP A 43 -12.30 -16.74 14.88
N ALA A 44 -12.34 -15.96 13.80
CA ALA A 44 -13.10 -16.31 12.61
C ALA A 44 -12.59 -17.59 11.91
N ILE A 45 -11.28 -17.85 11.93
CA ILE A 45 -10.72 -19.09 11.37
C ILE A 45 -10.98 -20.29 12.29
N LYS A 46 -10.90 -20.12 13.62
CA LYS A 46 -11.26 -21.17 14.59
C LYS A 46 -12.70 -21.63 14.37
N GLU A 47 -13.62 -20.68 14.22
CA GLU A 47 -15.03 -20.96 13.94
C GLU A 47 -15.19 -21.70 12.60
N ALA A 48 -14.49 -21.26 11.56
CA ALA A 48 -14.54 -21.92 10.24
C ALA A 48 -13.96 -23.33 10.24
N LEU A 49 -12.98 -23.64 11.10
CA LEU A 49 -12.35 -24.95 11.23
C LEU A 49 -12.99 -25.83 12.32
N ASN A 50 -14.01 -25.35 13.02
CA ASN A 50 -14.62 -25.99 14.21
C ASN A 50 -13.55 -26.42 15.23
N SER A 51 -12.55 -25.58 15.49
CA SER A 51 -11.44 -25.86 16.40
C SER A 51 -11.38 -24.85 17.53
N ASP A 52 -11.26 -25.31 18.77
CA ASP A 52 -11.14 -24.43 19.95
C ASP A 52 -9.77 -23.74 20.04
N THR A 53 -8.74 -24.29 19.35
CA THR A 53 -7.37 -23.76 19.36
C THR A 53 -6.88 -23.46 17.96
N ALA A 54 -6.26 -22.29 17.77
CA ALA A 54 -5.55 -21.98 16.53
C ALA A 54 -4.16 -22.64 16.56
N SER A 55 -3.82 -23.37 15.50
CA SER A 55 -2.45 -23.85 15.32
C SER A 55 -1.49 -22.67 15.09
N THR A 56 -0.20 -22.90 15.35
CA THR A 56 0.84 -21.90 15.05
C THR A 56 0.82 -21.49 13.59
N ASP A 57 0.58 -22.44 12.68
CA ASP A 57 0.51 -22.16 11.23
C ASP A 57 -0.71 -21.28 10.89
N THR A 58 -1.84 -21.48 11.56
CA THR A 58 -3.02 -20.62 11.40
C THR A 58 -2.72 -19.19 11.83
N ILE A 59 -2.05 -19.01 12.97
CA ILE A 59 -1.66 -17.68 13.46
C ILE A 59 -0.70 -17.02 12.48
N GLN A 60 0.30 -17.73 11.97
CA GLN A 60 1.23 -17.20 10.98
C GLN A 60 0.51 -16.80 9.68
N MET A 61 -0.44 -17.59 9.22
CA MET A 61 -1.23 -17.28 8.03
C MET A 61 -2.02 -15.97 8.18
N VAL A 62 -2.68 -15.78 9.34
CA VAL A 62 -3.38 -14.52 9.68
C VAL A 62 -2.41 -13.35 9.71
N ASN A 63 -1.25 -13.54 10.35
CA ASN A 63 -0.22 -12.51 10.41
C ASN A 63 0.23 -12.06 9.01
N TYR A 64 0.46 -12.98 8.07
CA TYR A 64 0.83 -12.63 6.70
C TYR A 64 -0.29 -11.89 5.95
N TRP A 65 -1.55 -12.23 6.21
CA TRP A 65 -2.69 -11.49 5.70
C TRP A 65 -2.69 -10.04 6.20
N LEU A 66 -2.45 -9.84 7.50
CA LEU A 66 -2.33 -8.52 8.12
C LEU A 66 -1.14 -7.73 7.57
N ILE A 67 0.04 -8.37 7.45
CA ILE A 67 1.27 -7.76 6.94
C ILE A 67 1.07 -7.25 5.50
N SER A 68 0.42 -8.02 4.64
CA SER A 68 0.14 -7.59 3.28
C SER A 68 -0.73 -6.34 3.23
N GLY A 69 -1.77 -6.31 4.07
CA GLY A 69 -2.66 -5.17 4.21
C GLY A 69 -1.94 -3.91 4.73
N LEU A 70 -1.18 -4.07 5.83
CA LEU A 70 -0.36 -2.99 6.39
C LEU A 70 0.62 -2.42 5.36
N THR A 71 1.31 -3.29 4.65
CA THR A 71 2.27 -2.92 3.59
C THR A 71 1.58 -2.09 2.51
N THR A 72 0.36 -2.47 2.12
CA THR A 72 -0.43 -1.73 1.12
C THR A 72 -0.83 -0.34 1.62
N ILE A 73 -1.33 -0.22 2.86
CA ILE A 73 -1.68 1.08 3.45
C ILE A 73 -0.45 2.00 3.52
N ILE A 74 0.68 1.45 3.97
CA ILE A 74 1.92 2.22 4.13
C ILE A 74 2.46 2.66 2.78
N SER A 75 2.30 1.89 1.71
CA SER A 75 2.71 2.32 0.37
C SER A 75 2.00 3.62 -0.05
N MET A 76 0.74 3.78 0.29
CA MET A 76 -0.03 5.00 -0.01
C MET A 76 0.30 6.13 0.96
N THR A 77 0.27 5.87 2.26
CA THR A 77 0.40 6.91 3.29
C THR A 77 1.81 7.49 3.36
N SER A 78 2.85 6.66 3.22
CA SER A 78 4.24 7.14 3.19
C SER A 78 4.54 7.95 1.92
N THR A 79 4.04 7.50 0.76
CA THR A 79 4.16 8.25 -0.49
C THR A 79 3.45 9.59 -0.40
N LEU A 80 2.22 9.61 0.12
CA LEU A 80 1.47 10.85 0.37
C LEU A 80 2.25 11.77 1.33
N GLY A 81 2.73 11.25 2.46
CA GLY A 81 3.50 12.03 3.44
C GLY A 81 4.73 12.71 2.83
N ALA A 82 5.47 12.01 1.95
CA ALA A 82 6.63 12.55 1.27
C ALA A 82 6.28 13.73 0.32
N PHE A 83 5.07 13.74 -0.27
CA PHE A 83 4.58 14.87 -1.03
C PHE A 83 4.30 16.12 -0.19
N GLY A 84 4.28 16.02 1.14
CA GLY A 84 4.18 17.17 2.04
C GLY A 84 5.25 18.23 1.78
N VAL A 85 6.46 17.83 1.35
CA VAL A 85 7.53 18.76 0.95
C VAL A 85 7.05 19.67 -0.21
N MET A 86 6.43 19.07 -1.23
CA MET A 86 5.91 19.82 -2.38
C MET A 86 4.83 20.83 -1.97
N VAL A 87 3.92 20.42 -1.08
CA VAL A 87 2.85 21.32 -0.60
C VAL A 87 3.40 22.43 0.28
N SER A 88 4.33 22.11 1.20
CA SER A 88 5.01 23.11 2.04
C SER A 88 5.79 24.13 1.20
N ASP A 89 6.48 23.70 0.14
CA ASP A 89 7.19 24.61 -0.76
C ASP A 89 6.23 25.52 -1.54
N ARG A 90 5.06 25.01 -1.93
CA ARG A 90 4.00 25.82 -2.57
C ARG A 90 3.43 26.87 -1.61
N GLU A 91 3.12 26.47 -0.37
CA GLU A 91 2.56 27.36 0.65
C GLU A 91 3.54 28.48 1.01
N LYS A 92 4.83 28.17 1.12
CA LYS A 92 5.91 29.13 1.40
C LYS A 92 6.34 29.93 0.18
N LYS A 93 5.68 29.75 -0.97
CA LYS A 93 6.01 30.38 -2.28
C LYS A 93 7.42 30.06 -2.81
N LEU A 94 8.14 29.11 -2.22
CA LEU A 94 9.45 28.66 -2.70
C LEU A 94 9.37 28.08 -4.12
N SER A 95 8.19 27.62 -4.53
CA SER A 95 7.94 27.18 -5.90
C SER A 95 8.03 28.32 -6.92
N GLU A 96 7.93 29.57 -6.52
CA GLU A 96 8.07 30.75 -7.40
C GLU A 96 9.54 30.97 -7.80
N ASP A 97 10.49 30.67 -6.89
CA ASP A 97 11.92 30.75 -7.18
C ASP A 97 12.33 29.76 -8.28
N PHE A 98 11.66 28.59 -8.34
CA PHE A 98 11.88 27.64 -9.43
C PHE A 98 11.36 28.15 -10.78
N LYS A 99 10.35 29.01 -10.81
CA LYS A 99 9.80 29.55 -12.07
C LYS A 99 10.75 30.55 -12.74
N VAL A 100 11.56 31.27 -11.97
CA VAL A 100 12.57 32.21 -12.48
C VAL A 100 13.91 31.52 -12.78
N SER A 101 14.05 30.26 -12.41
CA SER A 101 15.23 29.46 -12.70
C SER A 101 15.15 28.82 -14.10
N PRO A 102 16.28 28.44 -14.72
CA PRO A 102 16.28 27.75 -16.02
C PRO A 102 15.74 26.31 -15.96
N VAL A 103 15.22 25.86 -14.83
CA VAL A 103 14.70 24.52 -14.65
C VAL A 103 13.20 24.48 -15.00
N SER A 104 12.82 23.57 -15.90
CA SER A 104 11.40 23.44 -16.26
C SER A 104 10.55 22.95 -15.07
N ASN A 105 9.32 23.48 -14.93
CA ASN A 105 8.38 23.10 -13.89
C ASN A 105 8.12 21.57 -13.86
N PHE A 106 8.12 20.92 -15.03
CA PHE A 106 7.99 19.47 -15.13
C PHE A 106 9.13 18.72 -14.43
N LYS A 107 10.39 19.19 -14.59
CA LYS A 107 11.54 18.57 -13.91
C LYS A 107 11.48 18.74 -12.40
N VAL A 108 10.99 19.88 -11.92
CA VAL A 108 10.80 20.14 -10.48
C VAL A 108 9.77 19.19 -9.92
N GLU A 109 8.63 19.08 -10.57
CA GLU A 109 7.54 18.20 -10.12
C GLU A 109 7.91 16.71 -10.18
N LEU A 110 8.58 16.31 -11.26
CA LEU A 110 9.12 14.96 -11.39
C LEU A 110 10.12 14.64 -10.26
N ALA A 111 10.91 15.61 -9.81
CA ALA A 111 11.82 15.43 -8.69
C ALA A 111 11.09 15.21 -7.34
N TYR A 112 9.95 15.88 -7.11
CA TYR A 112 9.10 15.58 -5.95
C TYR A 112 8.47 14.18 -6.06
N ALA A 113 7.96 13.81 -7.22
CA ALA A 113 7.36 12.50 -7.44
C ALA A 113 8.38 11.37 -7.25
N VAL A 114 9.56 11.47 -7.85
CA VAL A 114 10.63 10.47 -7.69
C VAL A 114 11.09 10.37 -6.23
N PHE A 115 11.24 11.51 -5.54
CA PHE A 115 11.55 11.50 -4.11
C PHE A 115 10.46 10.77 -3.31
N ALA A 116 9.18 11.08 -3.55
CA ALA A 116 8.05 10.47 -2.84
C ALA A 116 7.97 8.96 -3.10
N ILE A 117 8.19 8.51 -4.33
CA ILE A 117 8.23 7.09 -4.68
C ILE A 117 9.38 6.38 -3.97
N LEU A 118 10.61 6.92 -4.06
CA LEU A 118 11.78 6.30 -3.41
C LEU A 118 11.62 6.22 -1.90
N PHE A 119 11.15 7.29 -1.27
CA PHE A 119 10.86 7.29 0.16
C PHE A 119 9.74 6.29 0.51
N GLY A 120 8.67 6.27 -0.29
CA GLY A 120 7.57 5.33 -0.16
C GLY A 120 8.05 3.88 -0.24
N ILE A 121 8.90 3.52 -1.20
CA ILE A 121 9.48 2.17 -1.32
C ILE A 121 10.27 1.80 -0.07
N ILE A 122 11.14 2.69 0.40
CA ILE A 122 11.97 2.45 1.60
C ILE A 122 11.08 2.20 2.83
N MET A 123 10.08 3.06 3.05
CA MET A 123 9.19 2.94 4.21
C MET A 123 8.29 1.71 4.12
N THR A 124 7.82 1.36 2.93
CA THR A 124 6.97 0.19 2.70
C THR A 124 7.75 -1.11 2.91
N MET A 125 8.97 -1.21 2.37
CA MET A 125 9.85 -2.36 2.58
C MET A 125 10.27 -2.49 4.05
N PHE A 126 10.65 -1.38 4.69
CA PHE A 126 10.95 -1.36 6.13
C PHE A 126 9.76 -1.90 6.93
N SER A 127 8.55 -1.42 6.65
CA SER A 127 7.32 -1.86 7.31
C SER A 127 7.07 -3.35 7.11
N CYS A 128 7.20 -3.85 5.88
CA CYS A 128 6.97 -5.26 5.56
C CYS A 128 7.94 -6.16 6.34
N VAL A 129 9.23 -5.88 6.26
CA VAL A 129 10.28 -6.67 6.95
C VAL A 129 10.12 -6.60 8.46
N PHE A 130 9.86 -5.39 8.99
CA PHE A 130 9.69 -5.18 10.42
C PHE A 130 8.43 -5.87 10.97
N ALA A 131 7.32 -5.83 10.21
CA ALA A 131 6.10 -6.51 10.59
C ALA A 131 6.25 -8.04 10.56
N ILE A 132 6.95 -8.61 9.57
CA ILE A 132 7.26 -10.04 9.55
C ILE A 132 8.05 -10.42 10.83
N GLY A 133 9.08 -9.64 11.16
CA GLY A 133 9.91 -9.87 12.35
C GLY A 133 9.14 -9.81 13.66
N ILE A 134 8.21 -8.84 13.80
CA ILE A 134 7.39 -8.69 15.02
C ILE A 134 6.30 -9.77 15.12
N PHE A 135 5.59 -10.06 14.03
CA PHE A 135 4.43 -10.94 14.08
C PHE A 135 4.80 -12.42 14.08
N ASN A 136 5.78 -12.80 13.25
CA ASN A 136 6.15 -14.20 13.04
C ASN A 136 7.54 -14.56 13.56
N GLY A 137 8.26 -13.56 14.15
CA GLY A 137 9.64 -13.73 14.57
C GLY A 137 10.63 -13.46 13.44
N PHE A 138 11.83 -12.99 13.80
CA PHE A 138 12.88 -12.66 12.81
C PHE A 138 13.40 -13.88 12.05
N SER A 139 13.24 -15.10 12.59
CA SER A 139 13.54 -16.34 11.87
C SER A 139 12.67 -16.55 10.64
N ALA A 140 11.41 -16.09 10.66
CA ALA A 140 10.50 -16.20 9.53
C ALA A 140 10.97 -15.42 8.29
N LEU A 141 11.89 -14.46 8.45
CA LEU A 141 12.52 -13.79 7.31
C LEU A 141 13.42 -14.74 6.50
N LEU A 142 13.95 -15.80 7.11
CA LEU A 142 14.80 -16.77 6.43
C LEU A 142 14.00 -17.79 5.59
N ASP A 143 12.69 -17.86 5.80
CA ASP A 143 11.80 -18.76 5.04
C ASP A 143 11.57 -18.26 3.60
N TYR A 144 11.82 -16.98 3.33
CA TYR A 144 11.65 -16.38 2.01
C TYR A 144 12.92 -16.51 1.16
N SER A 145 12.73 -16.95 -0.08
CA SER A 145 13.79 -17.00 -1.08
C SER A 145 14.13 -15.59 -1.59
N MET A 146 15.28 -15.42 -2.24
CA MET A 146 15.64 -14.17 -2.90
C MET A 146 14.62 -13.75 -3.96
N THR A 147 14.01 -14.70 -4.65
CA THR A 147 12.94 -14.45 -5.62
C THR A 147 11.68 -13.89 -4.98
N ASP A 148 11.34 -14.34 -3.77
CA ASP A 148 10.19 -13.82 -3.02
C ASP A 148 10.44 -12.37 -2.58
N TYR A 149 11.65 -12.07 -2.07
CA TYR A 149 12.05 -10.70 -1.72
C TYR A 149 12.03 -9.76 -2.93
N LEU A 150 12.51 -10.21 -4.09
CA LEU A 150 12.44 -9.42 -5.32
C LEU A 150 11.00 -9.21 -5.78
N SER A 151 10.14 -10.21 -5.61
CA SER A 151 8.71 -10.11 -5.92
C SER A 151 8.00 -9.14 -4.98
N ILE A 152 8.27 -9.20 -3.66
CA ILE A 152 7.76 -8.25 -2.68
C ILE A 152 8.23 -6.83 -3.02
N LEU A 153 9.52 -6.64 -3.33
CA LEU A 153 10.07 -5.35 -3.74
C LEU A 153 9.41 -4.84 -5.03
N GLY A 154 9.17 -5.70 -6.00
CA GLY A 154 8.49 -5.37 -7.25
C GLY A 154 7.05 -4.90 -7.01
N VAL A 155 6.26 -5.66 -6.24
CA VAL A 155 4.86 -5.33 -5.96
C VAL A 155 4.75 -4.08 -5.06
N THR A 156 5.60 -3.93 -4.05
CA THR A 156 5.64 -2.72 -3.21
C THR A 156 6.05 -1.48 -4.00
N SER A 157 7.02 -1.62 -4.90
CA SER A 157 7.41 -0.51 -5.80
C SER A 157 6.26 -0.12 -6.73
N LEU A 158 5.54 -1.10 -7.28
CA LEU A 158 4.36 -0.85 -8.09
C LEU A 158 3.27 -0.15 -7.28
N GLY A 159 3.03 -0.57 -6.03
CA GLY A 159 2.09 0.06 -5.11
C GLY A 159 2.43 1.51 -4.80
N THR A 160 3.71 1.85 -4.58
CA THR A 160 4.15 3.23 -4.34
C THR A 160 4.07 4.11 -5.59
N ILE A 161 4.40 3.57 -6.77
CA ILE A 161 4.24 4.28 -8.05
C ILE A 161 2.76 4.55 -8.33
N LEU A 162 1.90 3.56 -8.12
CA LEU A 162 0.45 3.71 -8.23
C LEU A 162 -0.08 4.76 -7.25
N SER A 163 0.37 4.73 -6.00
CA SER A 163 0.02 5.71 -4.98
C SER A 163 0.41 7.12 -5.41
N ALA A 164 1.61 7.31 -5.93
CA ALA A 164 2.05 8.59 -6.48
C ALA A 164 1.17 9.05 -7.65
N ALA A 165 0.81 8.14 -8.56
CA ALA A 165 -0.06 8.44 -9.70
C ALA A 165 -1.48 8.85 -9.27
N ILE A 166 -2.02 8.26 -8.20
CA ILE A 166 -3.32 8.64 -7.61
C ILE A 166 -3.24 10.03 -6.95
N ILE A 167 -2.15 10.30 -6.24
CA ILE A 167 -1.99 11.52 -5.43
C ILE A 167 -1.70 12.74 -6.30
N LEU A 168 -0.87 12.63 -7.34
CA LEU A 168 -0.41 13.76 -8.16
C LEU A 168 -1.55 14.63 -8.73
N PRO A 169 -2.59 14.09 -9.38
CA PRO A 169 -3.71 14.89 -9.88
C PRO A 169 -4.43 15.66 -8.77
N ILE A 170 -4.59 15.03 -7.59
CA ILE A 170 -5.25 15.63 -6.43
C ILE A 170 -4.42 16.80 -5.89
N LEU A 171 -3.09 16.63 -5.79
CA LEU A 171 -2.18 17.66 -5.31
C LEU A 171 -2.15 18.91 -6.20
N THR A 172 -2.57 18.82 -7.46
CA THR A 172 -2.67 19.98 -8.33
C THR A 172 -3.70 21.01 -7.80
N PHE A 173 -4.64 20.58 -6.96
CA PHE A 173 -5.64 21.42 -6.33
C PHE A 173 -5.27 21.85 -4.90
N ILE A 174 -4.30 21.21 -4.27
CA ILE A 174 -3.85 21.45 -2.89
C ILE A 174 -2.73 22.51 -2.87
N ARG A 175 -2.95 23.59 -2.12
CA ARG A 175 -1.98 24.70 -2.02
C ARG A 175 -1.52 24.99 -0.60
N THR A 176 -2.22 24.48 0.41
CA THR A 176 -1.94 24.76 1.84
C THR A 176 -1.67 23.46 2.59
N SER A 177 -0.84 23.54 3.61
CA SER A 177 -0.55 22.42 4.51
C SER A 177 -1.81 21.93 5.25
N SER A 178 -2.73 22.84 5.57
CA SER A 178 -4.01 22.48 6.22
C SER A 178 -4.87 21.60 5.31
N ALA A 179 -5.06 21.98 4.03
CA ALA A 179 -5.79 21.16 3.06
C ALA A 179 -5.10 19.81 2.82
N PHE A 180 -3.77 19.80 2.82
CA PHE A 180 -2.98 18.57 2.69
C PHE A 180 -3.17 17.63 3.89
N THR A 181 -3.18 18.16 5.11
CA THR A 181 -3.45 17.39 6.34
C THR A 181 -4.85 16.77 6.30
N THR A 182 -5.85 17.53 5.88
CA THR A 182 -7.22 17.04 5.71
C THR A 182 -7.26 15.90 4.66
N LEU A 183 -6.62 16.08 3.50
CA LEU A 183 -6.49 15.01 2.50
C LEU A 183 -5.83 13.78 3.08
N SER A 184 -4.73 13.95 3.81
CA SER A 184 -3.98 12.84 4.42
C SER A 184 -4.82 12.05 5.42
N THR A 185 -5.63 12.74 6.22
CA THR A 185 -6.56 12.11 7.17
C THR A 185 -7.63 11.30 6.43
N ILE A 186 -8.25 11.88 5.40
CA ILE A 186 -9.26 11.20 4.59
C ILE A 186 -8.66 9.95 3.94
N VAL A 187 -7.53 10.10 3.24
CA VAL A 187 -6.85 8.98 2.58
C VAL A 187 -6.46 7.90 3.60
N GLY A 188 -5.83 8.29 4.71
CA GLY A 188 -5.40 7.34 5.75
C GLY A 188 -6.56 6.55 6.35
N THR A 189 -7.73 7.17 6.51
CA THR A 189 -8.92 6.49 7.05
C THR A 189 -9.57 5.56 6.03
N PHE A 190 -9.80 6.04 4.81
CA PHE A 190 -10.57 5.29 3.81
C PHE A 190 -9.76 4.21 3.08
N ILE A 191 -8.44 4.37 2.95
CA ILE A 191 -7.61 3.46 2.18
C ILE A 191 -7.71 2.01 2.68
N GLY A 192 -7.73 1.80 3.98
CA GLY A 192 -7.80 0.48 4.59
C GLY A 192 -9.14 -0.23 4.37
N PHE A 193 -10.24 0.53 4.31
CA PHE A 193 -11.55 -0.02 4.00
C PHE A 193 -11.65 -0.43 2.53
N ILE A 194 -11.33 0.48 1.61
CA ILE A 194 -11.50 0.27 0.17
C ILE A 194 -10.52 -0.79 -0.35
N SER A 195 -9.29 -0.86 0.19
CA SER A 195 -8.29 -1.85 -0.26
C SER A 195 -8.45 -3.25 0.36
N GLY A 196 -9.53 -3.50 1.13
CA GLY A 196 -9.80 -4.82 1.70
C GLY A 196 -8.79 -5.22 2.78
N VAL A 197 -8.31 -4.25 3.56
CA VAL A 197 -7.36 -4.47 4.66
C VAL A 197 -8.07 -4.58 6.00
N TYR A 198 -9.02 -3.70 6.30
CA TYR A 198 -9.81 -3.76 7.54
C TYR A 198 -10.92 -4.80 7.49
N LEU A 199 -11.51 -4.98 6.31
CA LEU A 199 -12.59 -5.93 6.07
C LEU A 199 -12.16 -6.91 4.99
N SER A 200 -12.44 -8.20 5.20
CA SER A 200 -12.23 -9.18 4.14
C SER A 200 -13.21 -8.93 2.99
N ILE A 201 -12.75 -9.04 1.76
CA ILE A 201 -13.56 -8.74 0.55
C ILE A 201 -14.81 -9.62 0.48
N GLY A 202 -14.71 -10.87 0.94
CA GLY A 202 -15.85 -11.80 0.95
C GLY A 202 -16.89 -11.50 2.02
N SER A 203 -16.56 -10.71 3.06
CA SER A 203 -17.52 -10.31 4.09
C SER A 203 -18.41 -9.14 3.67
N VAL A 204 -18.09 -8.52 2.53
CA VAL A 204 -18.79 -7.34 2.02
C VAL A 204 -19.71 -7.74 0.85
N GLY A 205 -20.93 -7.22 0.83
CA GLY A 205 -21.91 -7.62 -0.18
C GLY A 205 -21.80 -6.88 -1.51
N GLY A 206 -22.10 -7.58 -2.60
CA GLY A 206 -22.54 -7.07 -3.90
C GLY A 206 -21.72 -5.93 -4.51
N SER A 207 -22.34 -4.76 -4.61
CA SER A 207 -21.76 -3.59 -5.30
C SER A 207 -20.49 -3.06 -4.61
N LEU A 208 -20.41 -3.11 -3.27
CA LEU A 208 -19.25 -2.64 -2.54
C LEU A 208 -18.05 -3.56 -2.78
N GLN A 209 -18.27 -4.87 -2.81
CA GLN A 209 -17.22 -5.84 -3.16
C GLN A 209 -16.61 -5.54 -4.54
N GLN A 210 -17.45 -5.20 -5.53
CA GLN A 210 -16.96 -4.83 -6.87
C GLN A 210 -16.12 -3.54 -6.82
N VAL A 211 -16.59 -2.50 -6.13
CA VAL A 211 -15.82 -1.25 -5.96
C VAL A 211 -14.46 -1.54 -5.33
N MET A 212 -14.41 -2.37 -4.29
CA MET A 212 -13.17 -2.78 -3.64
C MET A 212 -12.27 -3.56 -4.61
N THR A 213 -12.81 -4.51 -5.37
CA THR A 213 -12.04 -5.32 -6.33
C THR A 213 -11.40 -4.46 -7.43
N TRP A 214 -12.14 -3.46 -7.94
CA TRP A 214 -11.64 -2.56 -8.98
C TRP A 214 -10.78 -1.43 -8.45
N PHE A 215 -10.70 -1.25 -7.13
CA PHE A 215 -9.77 -0.28 -6.57
C PHE A 215 -8.32 -0.77 -6.75
N PRO A 216 -7.44 -0.01 -7.44
CA PRO A 216 -6.15 -0.56 -7.89
C PRO A 216 -5.24 -1.03 -6.75
N LEU A 217 -5.29 -0.38 -5.56
CA LEU A 217 -4.49 -0.81 -4.40
C LEU A 217 -5.00 -2.11 -3.78
N THR A 218 -6.26 -2.49 -3.98
CA THR A 218 -6.78 -3.81 -3.60
C THR A 218 -6.07 -4.91 -4.39
N GLN A 219 -5.78 -4.66 -5.66
CA GLN A 219 -5.05 -5.62 -6.49
C GLN A 219 -3.59 -5.72 -6.08
N VAL A 220 -2.96 -4.61 -5.65
CA VAL A 220 -1.62 -4.63 -5.03
C VAL A 220 -1.63 -5.47 -3.75
N ASN A 221 -2.64 -5.29 -2.89
CA ASN A 221 -2.82 -6.08 -1.66
C ASN A 221 -2.99 -7.59 -1.97
N ALA A 222 -3.82 -7.93 -2.97
CA ALA A 222 -4.00 -9.32 -3.39
C ALA A 222 -2.70 -9.95 -3.90
N LEU A 223 -1.91 -9.23 -4.70
CA LEU A 223 -0.61 -9.68 -5.16
C LEU A 223 0.38 -9.91 -4.00
N LEU A 224 0.41 -9.02 -3.01
CA LEU A 224 1.22 -9.21 -1.79
C LEU A 224 0.77 -10.42 -0.99
N LYS A 225 -0.55 -10.64 -0.83
CA LYS A 225 -1.10 -11.83 -0.17
C LYS A 225 -0.70 -13.11 -0.89
N GLN A 226 -0.73 -13.13 -2.23
CA GLN A 226 -0.31 -14.29 -3.01
C GLN A 226 1.15 -14.68 -2.78
N ILE A 227 2.02 -13.72 -2.51
CA ILE A 227 3.44 -13.97 -2.23
C ILE A 227 3.63 -14.35 -0.75
N LEU A 228 3.13 -13.52 0.17
CA LEU A 228 3.40 -13.65 1.60
C LEU A 228 2.69 -14.86 2.25
N MET A 229 1.50 -15.23 1.78
CA MET A 229 0.69 -16.29 2.36
C MET A 229 0.86 -17.66 1.69
N LYS A 230 1.63 -17.75 0.60
CA LYS A 230 1.76 -18.96 -0.23
C LYS A 230 2.02 -20.23 0.59
N ASP A 231 3.08 -20.20 1.39
CA ASP A 231 3.53 -21.36 2.15
C ASP A 231 2.64 -21.61 3.39
N ALA A 232 2.18 -20.55 4.05
CA ALA A 232 1.29 -20.65 5.19
C ALA A 232 -0.07 -21.27 4.80
N ILE A 233 -0.63 -20.92 3.66
CA ILE A 233 -1.86 -21.54 3.15
C ILE A 233 -1.65 -23.01 2.84
N SER A 234 -0.52 -23.39 2.23
CA SER A 234 -0.25 -24.78 1.93
C SER A 234 -0.11 -25.64 3.20
N LYS A 235 0.47 -25.10 4.27
CA LYS A 235 0.60 -25.79 5.58
C LYS A 235 -0.74 -25.93 6.30
N VAL A 236 -1.54 -24.86 6.35
CA VAL A 236 -2.83 -24.85 7.07
C VAL A 236 -3.87 -25.73 6.38
N PHE A 237 -3.85 -25.79 5.06
CA PHE A 237 -4.86 -26.50 4.26
C PHE A 237 -4.30 -27.75 3.56
N ASP A 238 -3.24 -28.36 4.09
CA ASP A 238 -2.54 -29.50 3.47
C ASP A 238 -3.46 -30.66 3.08
N HIS A 239 -4.48 -30.94 3.88
CA HIS A 239 -5.45 -32.01 3.63
C HIS A 239 -6.86 -31.52 3.30
N ALA A 240 -7.06 -30.20 3.09
CA ALA A 240 -8.36 -29.65 2.81
C ALA A 240 -8.75 -29.81 1.32
N PRO A 241 -10.06 -30.02 1.02
CA PRO A 241 -10.54 -30.00 -0.35
C PRO A 241 -10.19 -28.69 -1.07
N SER A 242 -9.88 -28.77 -2.36
CA SER A 242 -9.54 -27.58 -3.17
C SER A 242 -10.62 -26.50 -3.15
N THR A 243 -11.89 -26.89 -3.02
CA THR A 243 -13.02 -25.97 -2.89
C THR A 243 -12.93 -25.11 -1.63
N VAL A 244 -12.51 -25.69 -0.49
CA VAL A 244 -12.34 -24.97 0.78
C VAL A 244 -11.20 -23.95 0.64
N ILE A 245 -10.09 -24.35 0.04
CA ILE A 245 -8.93 -23.48 -0.21
C ILE A 245 -9.33 -22.30 -1.11
N THR A 246 -10.07 -22.58 -2.19
CA THR A 246 -10.52 -21.55 -3.12
C THR A 246 -11.48 -20.58 -2.44
N ASN A 247 -12.47 -21.06 -1.71
CA ASN A 247 -13.41 -20.23 -0.97
C ASN A 247 -12.70 -19.34 0.06
N TYR A 248 -11.70 -19.88 0.76
CA TYR A 248 -10.86 -19.09 1.68
C TYR A 248 -10.13 -17.97 0.94
N LYS A 249 -9.44 -18.31 -0.18
CA LYS A 249 -8.68 -17.35 -0.97
C LYS A 249 -9.56 -16.23 -1.54
N GLU A 250 -10.77 -16.55 -1.97
CA GLU A 250 -11.75 -15.57 -2.44
C GLU A 250 -12.26 -14.68 -1.30
N SER A 251 -12.66 -15.29 -0.18
CA SER A 251 -13.19 -14.55 0.98
C SER A 251 -12.17 -13.57 1.54
N TYR A 252 -10.90 -13.96 1.62
CA TYR A 252 -9.84 -13.11 2.17
C TYR A 252 -9.13 -12.24 1.14
N GLY A 253 -9.60 -12.22 -0.11
CA GLY A 253 -9.09 -11.34 -1.16
C GLY A 253 -7.66 -11.67 -1.60
N ILE A 254 -7.30 -12.94 -1.59
CA ILE A 254 -6.06 -13.48 -2.18
C ILE A 254 -6.29 -13.71 -3.68
N ILE A 255 -7.46 -14.23 -4.01
CA ILE A 255 -8.00 -14.31 -5.36
C ILE A 255 -9.15 -13.31 -5.47
N LEU A 256 -9.08 -12.42 -6.43
CA LEU A 256 -10.12 -11.46 -6.72
C LEU A 256 -10.99 -11.97 -7.88
N GLN A 257 -12.28 -11.65 -7.83
CA GLN A 257 -13.24 -11.98 -8.88
C GLN A 257 -13.72 -10.72 -9.58
N ASN A 258 -13.89 -10.79 -10.91
CA ASN A 258 -14.56 -9.75 -11.67
C ASN A 258 -16.10 -9.81 -11.48
N ALA A 259 -16.83 -8.91 -12.14
CA ALA A 259 -18.28 -8.86 -12.08
C ALA A 259 -18.94 -10.16 -12.62
N SER A 260 -18.28 -10.90 -13.50
CA SER A 260 -18.70 -12.20 -14.03
C SER A 260 -18.30 -13.39 -13.15
N ARG A 261 -17.76 -13.15 -11.95
CA ARG A 261 -17.23 -14.15 -11.01
C ARG A 261 -16.06 -14.98 -11.56
N GLU A 262 -15.33 -14.46 -12.54
CA GLU A 262 -14.11 -15.07 -13.03
C GLU A 262 -12.91 -14.59 -12.19
N HIS A 263 -11.97 -15.49 -11.93
CA HIS A 263 -10.76 -15.18 -11.18
C HIS A 263 -9.84 -14.26 -11.98
N LEU A 264 -9.40 -13.17 -11.34
CA LEU A 264 -8.38 -12.29 -11.91
C LEU A 264 -7.01 -12.95 -11.78
N SER A 265 -6.35 -13.18 -12.90
CA SER A 265 -4.97 -13.68 -12.89
C SER A 265 -4.00 -12.59 -12.40
N SER A 266 -2.85 -13.00 -11.83
CA SER A 266 -1.81 -12.04 -11.42
C SER A 266 -1.38 -11.16 -12.60
N GLN A 267 -1.28 -11.73 -13.80
CA GLN A 267 -0.93 -10.97 -15.01
C GLN A 267 -1.96 -9.90 -15.36
N SER A 268 -3.25 -10.23 -15.27
CA SER A 268 -4.32 -9.24 -15.51
C SER A 268 -4.31 -8.12 -14.47
N MET A 269 -4.01 -8.43 -13.21
CA MET A 269 -3.85 -7.43 -12.15
C MET A 269 -2.66 -6.49 -12.41
N PHE A 270 -1.50 -7.03 -12.80
CA PHE A 270 -0.34 -6.20 -13.18
C PHE A 270 -0.66 -5.29 -14.38
N ALA A 271 -1.28 -5.83 -15.41
CA ALA A 271 -1.67 -5.06 -16.61
C ALA A 271 -2.66 -3.94 -16.23
N TYR A 272 -3.67 -4.25 -15.43
CA TYR A 272 -4.64 -3.26 -14.96
C TYR A 272 -3.99 -2.13 -14.16
N ILE A 273 -3.14 -2.46 -13.17
CA ILE A 273 -2.42 -1.46 -12.38
C ILE A 273 -1.58 -0.56 -13.29
N PHE A 274 -0.86 -1.15 -14.24
CA PHE A 274 -0.04 -0.39 -15.18
C PHE A 274 -0.89 0.57 -16.04
N ILE A 275 -2.02 0.09 -16.58
CA ILE A 275 -2.96 0.92 -17.36
C ILE A 275 -3.47 2.09 -16.50
N ILE A 276 -3.87 1.83 -15.25
CA ILE A 276 -4.36 2.87 -14.34
C ILE A 276 -3.28 3.91 -14.06
N ILE A 277 -2.03 3.50 -13.83
CA ILE A 277 -0.90 4.43 -13.64
C ILE A 277 -0.77 5.35 -14.87
N VAL A 278 -0.76 4.79 -16.07
CA VAL A 278 -0.62 5.58 -17.32
C VAL A 278 -1.79 6.55 -17.49
N VAL A 279 -3.03 6.09 -17.26
CA VAL A 279 -4.23 6.93 -17.32
C VAL A 279 -4.17 8.08 -16.32
N LEU A 280 -3.83 7.80 -15.07
CA LEU A 280 -3.75 8.83 -14.01
C LEU A 280 -2.65 9.87 -14.26
N LEU A 281 -1.49 9.44 -14.74
CA LEU A 281 -0.43 10.36 -15.15
C LEU A 281 -0.86 11.19 -16.37
N GLY A 282 -1.58 10.61 -17.32
CA GLY A 282 -2.19 11.33 -18.45
C GLY A 282 -3.19 12.39 -17.98
N VAL A 283 -4.07 12.05 -17.03
CA VAL A 283 -5.03 12.97 -16.41
C VAL A 283 -4.30 14.12 -15.72
N ASP A 284 -3.25 13.83 -14.95
CA ASP A 284 -2.43 14.84 -14.28
C ASP A 284 -1.83 15.84 -15.26
N LEU A 285 -1.27 15.36 -16.37
CA LEU A 285 -0.71 16.22 -17.43
C LEU A 285 -1.80 17.06 -18.12
N MET A 286 -2.99 16.51 -18.36
CA MET A 286 -4.12 17.25 -18.93
C MET A 286 -4.60 18.37 -18.00
N ILE A 287 -4.80 18.08 -16.71
CA ILE A 287 -5.21 19.09 -15.72
C ILE A 287 -4.21 20.25 -15.69
N LYS A 288 -2.91 19.96 -15.72
CA LYS A 288 -1.86 20.96 -15.71
C LYS A 288 -1.81 21.80 -17.01
N LYS A 289 -2.15 21.20 -18.15
CA LYS A 289 -2.24 21.93 -19.41
C LYS A 289 -3.43 22.92 -19.43
N ILE A 290 -4.55 22.54 -18.83
CA ILE A 290 -5.74 23.39 -18.74
C ILE A 290 -5.54 24.56 -17.76
N LYS A 291 -4.73 24.37 -16.71
CA LYS A 291 -4.45 25.39 -15.69
C LYS A 291 -3.34 26.38 -16.04
N LYS A 292 -2.63 26.17 -17.13
CA LYS A 292 -1.68 27.13 -17.70
C LYS A 292 -2.39 28.19 -18.51
#